data_95a7c881bc008c109d933eddef8d1e3e
#
_entry.id   95a7c881bc008c109d933eddef8d1e3e
#
_cell.length_a   1.000
_cell.length_b   1.000
_cell.length_c   1.000
_cell.angle_alpha   90.00
_cell.angle_beta   90.00
_cell.angle_gamma   90.00
#
_symmetry.space_group_name_H-M   'P 1'
#
loop_
_entity.id
_entity.type
_entity.pdbx_description
1 polymer ?
#
loop_
_entity_poly.entity_id
_entity_poly.type
_entity_poly.pdbx_seq_one_letter_code
_entity_poly.pdbx_strand_id
1 'polypeptide(L)'
;YTGSVDSWLNKGSYSIDSPEKREALRNMFAKSQVALIYGSAGTGKSTLINHISNFFSNQKKLYLANTHPAVDNMRRKVTASNREFNTIASFISEKNQHTECDVLIIDECSTVSNSDMRKVLEKATFKLLVLVGDVYQIESIYFGNWFDIARNFISKDSIFELTHPYRTQNRNLLTVWERVRNLDIAILEPMVKSKYSVRLDESIFSHAEEDEIILCLNYDGLYGINNINRFLQNSNPSLAIQWGIGLYKVGDPVL
;
A
#
# COMPACT_ATOMS: atom_id res chain seq x y z
N TYR A 1 -0.44 22.23 15.93
CA TYR A 1 -1.73 22.61 15.33
C TYR A 1 -2.73 22.97 16.42
N THR A 2 -3.41 24.11 16.29
CA THR A 2 -4.34 24.63 17.32
C THR A 2 -5.82 24.39 17.02
N GLY A 3 -6.15 23.79 15.87
CA GLY A 3 -7.53 23.46 15.49
C GLY A 3 -7.97 22.09 15.99
N SER A 4 -9.26 21.95 16.34
CA SER A 4 -9.83 20.64 16.65
C SER A 4 -10.42 19.98 15.40
N VAL A 5 -10.32 18.66 15.32
CA VAL A 5 -10.95 17.87 14.24
C VAL A 5 -12.47 18.07 14.22
N ASP A 6 -13.10 18.15 15.39
CA ASP A 6 -14.54 18.37 15.50
C ASP A 6 -14.94 19.75 14.97
N SER A 7 -14.16 20.79 15.28
CA SER A 7 -14.40 22.12 14.72
C SER A 7 -14.26 22.14 13.20
N TRP A 8 -13.33 21.39 12.65
CA TRP A 8 -13.15 21.26 11.21
C TRP A 8 -14.30 20.52 10.54
N LEU A 9 -14.75 19.38 11.12
CA LEU A 9 -15.89 18.61 10.63
C LEU A 9 -17.20 19.42 10.69
N ASN A 10 -17.40 20.21 11.74
CA ASN A 10 -18.61 21.01 11.93
C ASN A 10 -18.72 22.19 10.95
N LYS A 11 -17.65 22.55 10.24
CA LYS A 11 -17.69 23.55 9.17
C LYS A 11 -18.39 23.07 7.90
N GLY A 12 -18.87 21.84 7.86
CA GLY A 12 -19.81 21.32 6.85
C GLY A 12 -19.22 21.00 5.47
N SER A 13 -17.92 21.21 5.26
CA SER A 13 -17.29 21.02 3.95
C SER A 13 -16.70 19.62 3.75
N TYR A 14 -16.62 18.80 4.79
CA TYR A 14 -16.01 17.48 4.75
C TYR A 14 -16.64 16.50 5.75
N SER A 15 -16.85 15.26 5.34
CA SER A 15 -17.48 14.21 6.15
C SER A 15 -16.56 13.01 6.29
N ILE A 16 -16.52 12.41 7.47
CA ILE A 16 -15.82 11.15 7.76
C ILE A 16 -16.85 10.16 8.30
N ASP A 17 -17.18 9.15 7.51
CA ASP A 17 -18.24 8.18 7.85
C ASP A 17 -17.79 7.13 8.87
N SER A 18 -16.46 6.88 9.00
CA SER A 18 -15.92 5.88 9.91
C SER A 18 -15.63 6.47 11.29
N PRO A 19 -16.27 6.00 12.37
CA PRO A 19 -15.94 6.39 13.75
C PRO A 19 -14.47 6.13 14.11
N GLU A 20 -13.93 4.98 13.70
CA GLU A 20 -12.53 4.59 13.90
C GLU A 20 -11.55 5.63 13.32
N LYS A 21 -11.79 6.06 12.05
CA LYS A 21 -10.96 7.07 11.40
C LYS A 21 -11.12 8.46 12.01
N ARG A 22 -12.33 8.79 12.48
CA ARG A 22 -12.60 10.05 13.17
C ARG A 22 -11.86 10.12 14.49
N GLU A 23 -11.88 9.05 15.27
CA GLU A 23 -11.16 8.95 16.54
C GLU A 23 -9.64 9.00 16.32
N ALA A 24 -9.11 8.27 15.34
CA ALA A 24 -7.71 8.32 14.95
C ALA A 24 -7.26 9.77 14.66
N LEU A 25 -8.04 10.51 13.88
CA LEU A 25 -7.74 11.92 13.58
C LEU A 25 -7.79 12.82 14.82
N ARG A 26 -8.75 12.64 15.72
CA ARG A 26 -8.85 13.44 16.96
C ARG A 26 -7.60 13.29 17.83
N ASN A 27 -7.16 12.05 17.99
CA ASN A 27 -6.04 11.73 18.87
C ASN A 27 -4.68 12.09 18.25
N MET A 28 -4.54 11.87 16.96
CA MET A 28 -3.29 12.04 16.21
C MET A 28 -2.70 13.45 16.31
N PHE A 29 -3.55 14.48 16.28
CA PHE A 29 -3.08 15.86 16.20
C PHE A 29 -3.06 16.58 17.54
N ALA A 30 -3.47 15.92 18.62
CA ALA A 30 -3.55 16.58 19.93
C ALA A 30 -2.18 16.81 20.55
N LYS A 31 -1.18 15.93 20.35
CA LYS A 31 0.05 15.94 21.14
C LYS A 31 1.31 15.44 20.41
N SER A 32 1.25 15.00 19.15
CA SER A 32 2.39 14.34 18.52
C SER A 32 2.80 14.96 17.20
N GLN A 33 4.12 14.93 16.93
CA GLN A 33 4.70 15.25 15.62
C GLN A 33 4.87 14.01 14.72
N VAL A 34 4.60 12.82 15.25
CA VAL A 34 4.69 11.56 14.53
C VAL A 34 3.41 10.77 14.75
N ALA A 35 2.81 10.29 13.68
CA ALA A 35 1.66 9.40 13.69
C ALA A 35 2.00 8.09 13.01
N LEU A 36 1.73 6.97 13.65
CA LEU A 36 1.92 5.62 13.14
C LEU A 36 0.55 4.98 12.87
N ILE A 37 0.29 4.62 11.63
CA ILE A 37 -0.99 4.04 11.19
C ILE A 37 -0.73 2.63 10.68
N TYR A 38 -1.23 1.66 11.41
CA TYR A 38 -1.25 0.26 10.99
C TYR A 38 -2.60 -0.12 10.40
N GLY A 39 -2.59 -1.10 9.54
CA GLY A 39 -3.82 -1.71 9.06
C GLY A 39 -3.56 -2.71 7.96
N SER A 40 -4.32 -3.79 7.95
CA SER A 40 -4.26 -4.78 6.87
C SER A 40 -4.75 -4.22 5.54
N ALA A 41 -4.56 -4.99 4.47
CA ALA A 41 -5.10 -4.63 3.17
C ALA A 41 -6.62 -4.43 3.24
N GLY A 42 -7.10 -3.32 2.65
CA GLY A 42 -8.55 -3.04 2.61
C GLY A 42 -9.15 -2.36 3.83
N THR A 43 -8.38 -2.02 4.87
CA THR A 43 -8.90 -1.29 6.05
C THR A 43 -9.06 0.22 5.84
N GLY A 44 -8.76 0.72 4.65
CA GLY A 44 -8.97 2.12 4.30
C GLY A 44 -7.84 3.05 4.71
N LYS A 45 -6.59 2.58 4.79
CA LYS A 45 -5.39 3.41 5.03
C LYS A 45 -5.31 4.61 4.08
N SER A 46 -5.45 4.39 2.77
CA SER A 46 -5.40 5.48 1.79
C SER A 46 -6.57 6.47 1.94
N THR A 47 -7.73 6.02 2.42
CA THR A 47 -8.85 6.91 2.75
C THR A 47 -8.51 7.77 3.96
N LEU A 48 -7.87 7.21 4.98
CA LEU A 48 -7.40 7.97 6.14
C LEU A 48 -6.32 8.98 5.74
N ILE A 49 -5.38 8.62 4.86
CA ILE A 49 -4.41 9.55 4.27
C ILE A 49 -5.13 10.74 3.62
N ASN A 50 -6.20 10.49 2.85
CA ASN A 50 -6.97 11.57 2.24
C ASN A 50 -7.68 12.45 3.28
N HIS A 51 -8.21 11.88 4.37
CA HIS A 51 -8.79 12.65 5.47
C HIS A 51 -7.75 13.55 6.15
N ILE A 52 -6.57 13.02 6.46
CA ILE A 52 -5.43 13.79 7.00
C ILE A 52 -5.08 14.93 6.04
N SER A 53 -4.98 14.63 4.76
CA SER A 53 -4.60 15.58 3.71
C SER A 53 -5.59 16.75 3.60
N ASN A 54 -6.88 16.47 3.70
CA ASN A 54 -7.93 17.49 3.67
C ASN A 54 -7.98 18.30 4.96
N PHE A 55 -7.69 17.69 6.10
CA PHE A 55 -7.56 18.41 7.36
C PHE A 55 -6.43 19.45 7.32
N PHE A 56 -5.33 19.12 6.65
CA PHE A 56 -4.20 20.02 6.40
C PHE A 56 -4.23 20.63 4.98
N SER A 57 -5.41 21.04 4.49
CA SER A 57 -5.60 21.49 3.12
C SER A 57 -4.63 22.58 2.66
N ASN A 58 -4.34 23.55 3.51
CA ASN A 58 -3.50 24.72 3.20
C ASN A 58 -1.99 24.45 3.37
N GLN A 59 -1.61 23.38 4.05
CA GLN A 59 -0.22 23.04 4.35
C GLN A 59 0.44 22.35 3.14
N LYS A 60 1.76 22.53 2.99
CA LYS A 60 2.56 21.82 2.01
C LYS A 60 2.74 20.35 2.44
N LYS A 61 2.33 19.42 1.59
CA LYS A 61 2.36 17.98 1.87
C LYS A 61 3.25 17.26 0.87
N LEU A 62 4.15 16.41 1.39
CA LEU A 62 4.97 15.49 0.62
C LEU A 62 4.52 14.06 0.89
N TYR A 63 4.25 13.31 -0.17
CA TYR A 63 3.85 11.91 -0.13
C TYR A 63 4.93 11.04 -0.74
N LEU A 64 5.39 10.06 0.01
CA LEU A 64 6.40 9.11 -0.42
C LEU A 64 5.87 7.68 -0.32
N ALA A 65 6.26 6.83 -1.25
CA ALA A 65 6.11 5.39 -1.18
C ALA A 65 7.26 4.69 -1.90
N ASN A 66 7.43 3.40 -1.63
CA ASN A 66 8.55 2.65 -2.19
C ASN A 66 8.39 2.36 -3.69
N THR A 67 7.16 2.29 -4.20
CA THR A 67 6.85 1.89 -5.57
C THR A 67 6.03 2.94 -6.34
N HIS A 68 6.20 3.00 -7.66
CA HIS A 68 5.39 3.86 -8.53
C HIS A 68 3.88 3.57 -8.42
N PRO A 69 3.41 2.29 -8.43
CA PRO A 69 1.99 1.99 -8.25
C PRO A 69 1.41 2.51 -6.93
N ALA A 70 2.17 2.45 -5.84
CA ALA A 70 1.73 3.00 -4.55
C ALA A 70 1.61 4.53 -4.58
N VAL A 71 2.58 5.22 -5.18
CA VAL A 71 2.53 6.67 -5.41
C VAL A 71 1.32 7.06 -6.27
N ASP A 72 1.07 6.36 -7.36
CA ASP A 72 -0.04 6.64 -8.26
C ASP A 72 -1.41 6.35 -7.59
N ASN A 73 -1.48 5.33 -6.75
CA ASN A 73 -2.66 5.06 -5.94
C ASN A 73 -2.97 6.22 -4.97
N MET A 74 -1.96 6.74 -4.27
CA MET A 74 -2.11 7.92 -3.43
C MET A 74 -2.52 9.15 -4.26
N ARG A 75 -1.86 9.40 -5.40
CA ARG A 75 -2.16 10.54 -6.28
C ARG A 75 -3.61 10.55 -6.76
N ARG A 76 -4.18 9.38 -7.05
CA ARG A 76 -5.59 9.23 -7.45
C ARG A 76 -6.58 9.45 -6.31
N LYS A 77 -6.22 9.08 -5.09
CA LYS A 77 -7.13 9.11 -3.93
C LYS A 77 -7.08 10.40 -3.13
N VAL A 78 -5.93 11.07 -3.09
CA VAL A 78 -5.79 12.33 -2.36
C VAL A 78 -6.36 13.47 -3.18
N THR A 79 -7.35 14.17 -2.61
CA THR A 79 -8.04 15.30 -3.27
C THR A 79 -7.54 16.66 -2.82
N ALA A 80 -6.83 16.75 -1.70
CA ALA A 80 -6.32 18.00 -1.14
C ALA A 80 -5.33 18.70 -2.07
N SER A 81 -5.26 20.04 -2.00
CA SER A 81 -4.27 20.87 -2.69
C SER A 81 -2.90 20.85 -2.00
N ASN A 82 -1.90 21.56 -2.55
CA ASN A 82 -0.54 21.71 -2.01
C ASN A 82 0.13 20.35 -1.72
N ARG A 83 0.13 19.47 -2.74
CA ARG A 83 0.58 18.08 -2.65
C ARG A 83 1.68 17.78 -3.65
N GLU A 84 2.70 17.08 -3.20
CA GLU A 84 3.80 16.57 -4.01
C GLU A 84 3.94 15.06 -3.79
N PHE A 85 4.20 14.28 -4.84
CA PHE A 85 4.24 12.83 -4.79
C PHE A 85 5.53 12.33 -5.45
N ASN A 86 6.32 11.55 -4.72
CA ASN A 86 7.55 10.95 -5.23
C ASN A 86 7.71 9.51 -4.73
N THR A 87 8.46 8.70 -5.47
CA THR A 87 8.99 7.47 -4.90
C THR A 87 10.15 7.79 -3.96
N ILE A 88 10.37 6.94 -2.95
CA ILE A 88 11.51 7.10 -2.01
C ILE A 88 12.83 7.12 -2.79
N ALA A 89 13.00 6.21 -3.77
CA ALA A 89 14.20 6.14 -4.59
C ALA A 89 14.45 7.46 -5.37
N SER A 90 13.42 8.00 -6.01
CA SER A 90 13.52 9.29 -6.70
C SER A 90 13.87 10.42 -5.73
N PHE A 91 13.14 10.51 -4.62
CA PHE A 91 13.36 11.54 -3.61
C PHE A 91 14.78 11.51 -3.04
N ILE A 92 15.33 10.33 -2.76
CA ILE A 92 16.70 10.18 -2.24
C ILE A 92 17.74 10.54 -3.30
N SER A 93 17.51 10.19 -4.57
CA SER A 93 18.48 10.36 -5.67
C SER A 93 18.65 11.81 -6.13
N GLU A 94 17.69 12.68 -5.90
CA GLU A 94 17.79 14.10 -6.22
C GLU A 94 18.95 14.74 -5.46
N LYS A 95 20.01 15.15 -6.17
CA LYS A 95 21.22 15.68 -5.56
C LYS A 95 20.96 17.06 -4.96
N ASN A 96 21.46 17.27 -3.73
CA ASN A 96 21.57 18.56 -3.03
C ASN A 96 20.27 19.35 -2.77
N GLN A 97 19.10 18.73 -2.80
CA GLN A 97 17.87 19.41 -2.50
C GLN A 97 17.32 18.96 -1.15
N HIS A 98 17.49 19.81 -0.13
CA HIS A 98 16.77 19.66 1.13
C HIS A 98 15.32 20.12 0.92
N THR A 99 14.35 19.30 1.30
CA THR A 99 12.94 19.57 1.05
C THR A 99 12.23 19.94 2.34
N GLU A 100 11.56 21.10 2.32
CA GLU A 100 10.72 21.53 3.44
C GLU A 100 9.24 21.30 3.13
N CYS A 101 8.54 20.66 4.03
CA CYS A 101 7.10 20.47 3.97
C CYS A 101 6.48 20.60 5.38
N ASP A 102 5.17 20.82 5.44
CA ASP A 102 4.49 20.85 6.74
C ASP A 102 4.13 19.43 7.19
N VAL A 103 3.70 18.57 6.24
CA VAL A 103 3.32 17.18 6.50
C VAL A 103 4.07 16.25 5.54
N LEU A 104 4.84 15.32 6.11
CA LEU A 104 5.46 14.22 5.38
C LEU A 104 4.65 12.95 5.61
N ILE A 105 4.15 12.36 4.54
CA ILE A 105 3.35 11.12 4.58
C ILE A 105 4.10 10.04 3.82
N ILE A 106 4.38 8.92 4.48
CA ILE A 106 5.06 7.77 3.87
C ILE A 106 4.10 6.57 3.94
N ASP A 107 3.71 6.05 2.79
CA ASP A 107 2.87 4.85 2.66
C ASP A 107 3.72 3.61 2.36
N GLU A 108 3.16 2.45 2.65
CA GLU A 108 3.83 1.13 2.54
C GLU A 108 5.15 1.05 3.34
N CYS A 109 5.19 1.65 4.54
CA CYS A 109 6.39 1.76 5.37
C CYS A 109 7.05 0.42 5.71
N SER A 110 6.29 -0.69 5.76
CA SER A 110 6.82 -2.04 5.98
C SER A 110 7.83 -2.47 4.91
N THR A 111 7.73 -1.91 3.69
CA THR A 111 8.62 -2.25 2.57
C THR A 111 9.87 -1.35 2.49
N VAL A 112 9.95 -0.32 3.32
CA VAL A 112 11.04 0.68 3.30
C VAL A 112 12.20 0.22 4.18
N SER A 113 13.42 0.21 3.64
CA SER A 113 14.61 -0.18 4.37
C SER A 113 15.03 0.85 5.44
N ASN A 114 15.79 0.40 6.46
CA ASN A 114 16.37 1.30 7.47
C ASN A 114 17.23 2.39 6.83
N SER A 115 18.03 2.02 5.83
CA SER A 115 18.94 2.94 5.13
C SER A 115 18.16 4.03 4.38
N ASP A 116 17.10 3.64 3.68
CA ASP A 116 16.32 4.58 2.89
C ASP A 116 15.49 5.51 3.77
N MET A 117 14.89 4.96 4.85
CA MET A 117 14.18 5.78 5.82
C MET A 117 15.10 6.82 6.46
N ARG A 118 16.33 6.44 6.84
CA ARG A 118 17.31 7.37 7.38
C ARG A 118 17.60 8.50 6.39
N LYS A 119 17.84 8.18 5.11
CA LYS A 119 18.12 9.20 4.06
C LYS A 119 16.93 10.14 3.85
N VAL A 120 15.69 9.62 3.90
CA VAL A 120 14.48 10.45 3.82
C VAL A 120 14.43 11.44 4.98
N LEU A 121 14.67 10.98 6.21
CA LEU A 121 14.65 11.84 7.40
C LEU A 121 15.77 12.88 7.41
N GLU A 122 16.95 12.55 6.87
CA GLU A 122 18.08 13.48 6.73
C GLU A 122 17.81 14.56 5.65
N LYS A 123 16.98 14.25 4.65
CA LYS A 123 16.73 15.11 3.49
C LYS A 123 15.48 15.98 3.60
N ALA A 124 14.55 15.63 4.49
CA ALA A 124 13.28 16.32 4.65
C ALA A 124 13.18 17.02 6.02
N THR A 125 12.73 18.28 6.02
CA THR A 125 12.25 18.96 7.25
C THR A 125 10.73 19.03 7.21
N PHE A 126 10.10 18.61 8.28
CA PHE A 126 8.65 18.54 8.41
C PHE A 126 8.18 18.87 9.83
N LYS A 127 6.91 19.27 9.96
CA LYS A 127 6.27 19.54 11.26
C LYS A 127 5.50 18.32 11.76
N LEU A 128 4.95 17.53 10.84
CA LEU A 128 4.22 16.29 11.12
C LEU A 128 4.74 15.18 10.20
N LEU A 129 5.07 14.02 10.79
CA LEU A 129 5.39 12.78 10.08
C LEU A 129 4.24 11.78 10.24
N VAL A 130 3.70 11.31 9.13
CA VAL A 130 2.66 10.28 9.09
C VAL A 130 3.22 9.03 8.41
N LEU A 131 3.36 7.95 9.17
CA LEU A 131 3.88 6.67 8.73
C LEU A 131 2.72 5.68 8.61
N VAL A 132 2.54 5.12 7.42
CA VAL A 132 1.41 4.22 7.13
C VAL A 132 1.94 2.91 6.59
N GLY A 133 1.43 1.78 7.07
CA GLY A 133 1.88 0.47 6.61
C GLY A 133 1.04 -0.68 7.14
N ASP A 134 1.50 -1.88 6.83
CA ASP A 134 0.93 -3.13 7.28
C ASP A 134 2.05 -4.04 7.78
N VAL A 135 2.10 -4.26 9.08
CA VAL A 135 3.15 -5.08 9.72
C VAL A 135 3.05 -6.57 9.39
N TYR A 136 1.96 -7.00 8.78
CA TYR A 136 1.76 -8.39 8.35
C TYR A 136 2.09 -8.60 6.87
N GLN A 137 2.47 -7.55 6.14
CA GLN A 137 2.98 -7.66 4.78
C GLN A 137 4.45 -8.05 4.76
N ILE A 138 4.94 -8.43 3.58
CA ILE A 138 6.34 -8.74 3.35
C ILE A 138 7.20 -7.54 3.77
N GLU A 139 8.20 -7.81 4.59
CA GLU A 139 9.17 -6.83 5.03
C GLU A 139 10.05 -6.34 3.87
N SER A 140 10.80 -5.28 4.11
CA SER A 140 11.76 -4.76 3.15
C SER A 140 12.74 -5.84 2.67
N ILE A 141 13.03 -5.88 1.37
CA ILE A 141 14.06 -6.75 0.77
C ILE A 141 15.45 -6.42 1.34
N TYR A 142 15.72 -5.15 1.59
CA TYR A 142 16.94 -4.69 2.25
C TYR A 142 16.74 -4.67 3.77
N PHE A 143 17.84 -4.83 4.50
CA PHE A 143 17.82 -4.91 5.95
C PHE A 143 16.97 -3.81 6.62
N GLY A 144 16.03 -4.22 7.44
CA GLY A 144 15.35 -3.36 8.38
C GLY A 144 13.87 -3.67 8.60
N ASN A 145 13.52 -3.82 9.86
CA ASN A 145 12.13 -3.92 10.35
C ASN A 145 11.81 -2.74 11.28
N TRP A 146 12.28 -1.54 10.88
CA TRP A 146 12.13 -0.34 11.72
C TRP A 146 10.66 0.02 11.94
N PHE A 147 9.79 -0.24 10.97
CA PHE A 147 8.39 0.15 11.07
C PHE A 147 7.64 -0.64 12.15
N ASP A 148 7.86 -1.94 12.27
CA ASP A 148 7.29 -2.74 13.36
C ASP A 148 7.91 -2.38 14.72
N ILE A 149 9.22 -2.10 14.74
CA ILE A 149 9.93 -1.72 15.94
C ILE A 149 9.52 -0.32 16.43
N ALA A 150 9.22 0.61 15.51
CA ALA A 150 8.88 2.01 15.83
C ALA A 150 7.72 2.14 16.83
N ARG A 151 6.75 1.23 16.82
CA ARG A 151 5.63 1.22 17.77
C ARG A 151 6.08 1.12 19.24
N ASN A 152 7.27 0.61 19.49
CA ASN A 152 7.81 0.49 20.85
C ASN A 152 8.45 1.79 21.37
N PHE A 153 8.71 2.75 20.47
CA PHE A 153 9.39 4.02 20.78
C PHE A 153 8.50 5.24 20.62
N ILE A 154 7.35 5.09 19.97
CA ILE A 154 6.38 6.18 19.75
C ILE A 154 5.30 6.10 20.83
N SER A 155 4.80 7.26 21.26
CA SER A 155 3.70 7.33 22.23
C SER A 155 2.49 6.54 21.72
N LYS A 156 1.85 5.78 22.61
CA LYS A 156 0.64 5.01 22.28
C LYS A 156 -0.49 5.88 21.72
N ASP A 157 -0.57 7.14 22.15
CA ASP A 157 -1.56 8.10 21.65
C ASP A 157 -1.34 8.51 20.20
N SER A 158 -0.19 8.15 19.62
CA SER A 158 0.18 8.43 18.23
C SER A 158 0.19 7.19 17.34
N ILE A 159 -0.25 6.05 17.89
CA ILE A 159 -0.32 4.77 17.17
C ILE A 159 -1.78 4.42 16.95
N PHE A 160 -2.15 4.17 15.71
CA PHE A 160 -3.52 3.87 15.30
C PHE A 160 -3.55 2.60 14.48
N GLU A 161 -4.38 1.65 14.88
CA GLU A 161 -4.63 0.43 14.13
C GLU A 161 -6.02 0.49 13.48
N LEU A 162 -6.06 0.36 12.15
CA LEU A 162 -7.30 0.22 11.39
C LEU A 162 -7.62 -1.26 11.25
N THR A 163 -8.69 -1.68 11.90
CA THR A 163 -9.08 -3.10 11.99
C THR A 163 -10.22 -3.47 11.07
N HIS A 164 -11.09 -2.50 10.72
CA HIS A 164 -12.29 -2.78 9.94
C HIS A 164 -11.99 -2.94 8.45
N PRO A 165 -12.24 -4.12 7.83
CA PRO A 165 -12.04 -4.33 6.40
C PRO A 165 -13.21 -3.76 5.59
N TYR A 166 -12.90 -2.89 4.61
CA TYR A 166 -13.89 -2.30 3.68
C TYR A 166 -13.84 -2.92 2.29
N ARG A 167 -12.79 -3.67 1.94
CA ARG A 167 -12.57 -4.20 0.59
C ARG A 167 -13.54 -5.32 0.22
N THR A 168 -13.96 -6.13 1.20
CA THR A 168 -14.90 -7.23 1.00
C THR A 168 -15.82 -7.39 2.18
N GLN A 169 -17.06 -7.82 1.90
CA GLN A 169 -18.02 -8.24 2.91
C GLN A 169 -18.17 -9.78 2.95
N ASN A 170 -17.42 -10.50 2.12
CA ASN A 170 -17.44 -11.95 2.10
C ASN A 170 -16.76 -12.51 3.36
N ARG A 171 -17.57 -13.01 4.29
CA ARG A 171 -17.11 -13.55 5.58
C ARG A 171 -16.15 -14.73 5.42
N ASN A 172 -16.36 -15.59 4.43
CA ASN A 172 -15.46 -16.73 4.19
C ASN A 172 -14.08 -16.27 3.76
N LEU A 173 -14.01 -15.28 2.86
CA LEU A 173 -12.75 -14.69 2.44
C LEU A 173 -12.02 -13.98 3.59
N LEU A 174 -12.75 -13.24 4.42
CA LEU A 174 -12.18 -12.59 5.61
C LEU A 174 -11.62 -13.64 6.59
N THR A 175 -12.30 -14.75 6.81
CA THR A 175 -11.79 -15.85 7.64
C THR A 175 -10.51 -16.46 7.05
N VAL A 176 -10.44 -16.64 5.74
CA VAL A 176 -9.20 -17.11 5.07
C VAL A 176 -8.06 -16.11 5.28
N TRP A 177 -8.30 -14.82 5.10
CA TRP A 177 -7.28 -13.79 5.32
C TRP A 177 -6.77 -13.77 6.77
N GLU A 178 -7.65 -13.91 7.75
CA GLU A 178 -7.30 -13.98 9.16
C GLU A 178 -6.43 -15.21 9.47
N ARG A 179 -6.76 -16.36 8.92
CA ARG A 179 -5.96 -17.57 9.06
C ARG A 179 -4.57 -17.43 8.43
N VAL A 180 -4.47 -16.80 7.25
CA VAL A 180 -3.17 -16.49 6.62
C VAL A 180 -2.34 -15.59 7.52
N ARG A 181 -2.93 -14.52 8.06
CA ARG A 181 -2.24 -13.60 8.97
C ARG A 181 -1.70 -14.29 10.22
N ASN A 182 -2.47 -15.23 10.76
CA ASN A 182 -2.10 -15.98 11.97
C ASN A 182 -1.19 -17.18 11.67
N LEU A 183 -0.75 -17.37 10.41
CA LEU A 183 0.05 -18.51 9.96
C LEU A 183 -0.57 -19.85 10.36
N ASP A 184 -1.91 -19.96 10.26
CA ASP A 184 -2.65 -21.17 10.62
C ASP A 184 -2.33 -22.31 9.63
N ILE A 185 -1.63 -23.33 10.12
CA ILE A 185 -1.24 -24.51 9.31
C ILE A 185 -2.46 -25.31 8.80
N ALA A 186 -3.61 -25.22 9.47
CA ALA A 186 -4.83 -25.90 9.08
C ALA A 186 -5.63 -25.17 7.99
N ILE A 187 -5.07 -24.14 7.36
CA ILE A 187 -5.76 -23.31 6.35
C ILE A 187 -6.08 -24.06 5.07
N LEU A 188 -5.29 -25.09 4.69
CA LEU A 188 -5.45 -25.78 3.40
C LEU A 188 -6.83 -26.44 3.24
N GLU A 189 -7.32 -27.11 4.26
CA GLU A 189 -8.61 -27.78 4.20
C GLU A 189 -9.80 -26.82 3.99
N PRO A 190 -9.95 -25.73 4.75
CA PRO A 190 -10.95 -24.70 4.47
C PRO A 190 -10.82 -24.05 3.10
N MET A 191 -9.61 -23.81 2.60
CA MET A 191 -9.41 -23.24 1.27
C MET A 191 -9.92 -24.16 0.17
N VAL A 192 -9.65 -25.47 0.26
CA VAL A 192 -10.15 -26.45 -0.71
C VAL A 192 -11.67 -26.59 -0.61
N LYS A 193 -12.22 -26.70 0.60
CA LYS A 193 -13.68 -26.79 0.81
C LYS A 193 -14.43 -25.58 0.30
N SER A 194 -13.86 -24.40 0.44
CA SER A 194 -14.44 -23.11 -0.02
C SER A 194 -14.14 -22.79 -1.48
N LYS A 195 -13.44 -23.68 -2.21
CA LYS A 195 -13.02 -23.50 -3.60
C LYS A 195 -12.08 -22.30 -3.85
N TYR A 196 -11.39 -21.81 -2.80
CA TYR A 196 -10.31 -20.82 -2.94
C TYR A 196 -8.99 -21.44 -3.37
N SER A 197 -8.86 -22.77 -3.30
CA SER A 197 -7.75 -23.53 -3.84
C SER A 197 -8.31 -24.66 -4.68
N VAL A 198 -7.86 -24.73 -5.92
CA VAL A 198 -8.21 -25.80 -6.87
C VAL A 198 -6.94 -26.44 -7.41
N ARG A 199 -7.07 -27.63 -7.95
CA ARG A 199 -5.94 -28.28 -8.65
C ARG A 199 -5.58 -27.44 -9.87
N LEU A 200 -4.29 -27.19 -10.05
CA LEU A 200 -3.80 -26.54 -11.25
C LEU A 200 -3.91 -27.49 -12.44
N ASP A 201 -4.67 -27.12 -13.44
CA ASP A 201 -4.85 -27.80 -14.70
C ASP A 201 -4.95 -26.79 -15.86
N GLU A 202 -5.21 -27.29 -17.06
CA GLU A 202 -5.26 -26.44 -18.27
C GLU A 202 -6.39 -25.41 -18.26
N SER A 203 -7.37 -25.52 -17.37
CA SER A 203 -8.50 -24.58 -17.29
C SER A 203 -8.06 -23.18 -16.89
N ILE A 204 -6.92 -23.04 -16.20
CA ILE A 204 -6.34 -21.73 -15.86
C ILE A 204 -6.06 -20.86 -17.09
N PHE A 205 -5.88 -21.48 -18.26
CA PHE A 205 -5.57 -20.78 -19.51
C PHE A 205 -6.79 -20.55 -20.40
N SER A 206 -7.95 -21.07 -20.02
CA SER A 206 -9.19 -20.99 -20.82
C SER A 206 -10.06 -19.78 -20.47
N HIS A 207 -9.76 -19.08 -19.38
CA HIS A 207 -10.53 -17.96 -18.88
C HIS A 207 -9.70 -16.69 -19.02
N ALA A 208 -9.75 -16.08 -20.21
CA ALA A 208 -9.30 -14.71 -20.39
C ALA A 208 -10.48 -13.77 -20.12
N GLU A 209 -10.87 -13.62 -18.87
CA GLU A 209 -11.61 -12.41 -18.47
C GLU A 209 -10.62 -11.26 -18.45
N GLU A 210 -10.99 -10.10 -19.00
CA GLU A 210 -10.11 -8.94 -19.25
C GLU A 210 -9.39 -8.40 -17.99
N ASP A 211 -9.83 -8.81 -16.80
CA ASP A 211 -9.34 -8.34 -15.51
C ASP A 211 -8.62 -9.43 -14.68
N GLU A 212 -8.22 -10.53 -15.26
CA GLU A 212 -7.56 -11.63 -14.55
C GLU A 212 -6.04 -11.44 -14.52
N ILE A 213 -5.44 -11.52 -13.32
CA ILE A 213 -3.99 -11.44 -13.12
C ILE A 213 -3.49 -12.73 -12.47
N ILE A 214 -2.53 -13.39 -13.11
CA ILE A 214 -1.87 -14.58 -12.57
C ILE A 214 -0.63 -14.16 -11.78
N LEU A 215 -0.64 -14.43 -10.47
CA LEU A 215 0.49 -14.15 -9.59
C LEU A 215 1.36 -15.41 -9.44
N CYS A 216 2.63 -15.32 -9.84
CA CYS A 216 3.62 -16.36 -9.71
C CYS A 216 4.63 -16.04 -8.60
N LEU A 217 5.00 -17.03 -7.78
CA LEU A 217 5.97 -16.84 -6.70
C LEU A 217 7.43 -16.79 -7.20
N ASN A 218 7.71 -17.41 -8.35
CA ASN A 218 9.06 -17.54 -8.89
C ASN A 218 9.12 -17.06 -10.35
N TYR A 219 10.30 -16.68 -10.81
CA TYR A 219 10.54 -16.38 -12.22
C TYR A 219 10.61 -17.64 -13.07
N ASP A 220 11.29 -18.67 -12.59
CA ASP A 220 11.57 -19.93 -13.32
C ASP A 220 10.85 -21.13 -12.72
N GLY A 221 10.88 -22.26 -13.44
CA GLY A 221 10.20 -23.49 -13.08
C GLY A 221 8.83 -23.63 -13.72
N LEU A 222 8.17 -24.76 -13.48
CA LEU A 222 6.91 -25.12 -14.14
C LEU A 222 5.81 -24.07 -13.93
N TYR A 223 5.74 -23.50 -12.72
CA TYR A 223 4.76 -22.49 -12.31
C TYR A 223 5.38 -21.09 -12.17
N GLY A 224 6.57 -20.89 -12.74
CA GLY A 224 7.24 -19.59 -12.77
C GLY A 224 6.66 -18.67 -13.84
N ILE A 225 6.77 -17.35 -13.62
CA ILE A 225 6.19 -16.34 -14.51
C ILE A 225 6.68 -16.47 -15.95
N ASN A 226 7.95 -16.85 -16.18
CA ASN A 226 8.51 -17.04 -17.51
C ASN A 226 7.82 -18.19 -18.27
N ASN A 227 7.53 -19.30 -17.59
CA ASN A 227 6.87 -20.43 -18.20
C ASN A 227 5.38 -20.19 -18.44
N ILE A 228 4.69 -19.58 -17.48
CA ILE A 228 3.28 -19.18 -17.61
C ILE A 228 3.11 -18.18 -18.76
N ASN A 229 3.94 -17.13 -18.83
CA ASN A 229 3.89 -16.16 -19.93
C ASN A 229 4.15 -16.81 -21.29
N ARG A 230 5.12 -17.75 -21.38
CA ARG A 230 5.38 -18.49 -22.63
C ARG A 230 4.17 -19.33 -23.04
N PHE A 231 3.51 -19.97 -22.07
CA PHE A 231 2.33 -20.77 -22.34
C PHE A 231 1.16 -19.90 -22.85
N LEU A 232 0.86 -18.80 -22.14
CA LEU A 232 -0.19 -17.84 -22.55
C LEU A 232 0.11 -17.25 -23.93
N GLN A 233 1.35 -16.88 -24.20
CA GLN A 233 1.76 -16.36 -25.49
C GLN A 233 1.64 -17.41 -26.62
N ASN A 234 1.92 -18.68 -26.35
CA ASN A 234 1.75 -19.75 -27.32
C ASN A 234 0.30 -19.99 -27.69
N SER A 235 -0.64 -19.82 -26.76
CA SER A 235 -2.09 -19.91 -27.03
C SER A 235 -2.65 -18.71 -27.78
N ASN A 236 -1.94 -17.59 -27.86
CA ASN A 236 -2.32 -16.43 -28.66
C ASN A 236 -2.01 -16.70 -30.14
N PRO A 237 -3.03 -16.75 -31.05
CA PRO A 237 -2.84 -17.07 -32.48
C PRO A 237 -2.23 -15.94 -33.31
N SER A 238 -2.06 -14.75 -32.74
CA SER A 238 -1.54 -13.58 -33.45
C SER A 238 -0.09 -13.79 -33.90
N LEU A 239 0.31 -13.14 -34.99
CA LEU A 239 1.68 -13.16 -35.48
C LEU A 239 2.65 -12.57 -34.44
N ALA A 240 3.75 -13.28 -34.25
CA ALA A 240 4.80 -12.82 -33.33
C ALA A 240 5.68 -11.75 -33.99
N ILE A 241 5.97 -10.69 -33.24
CA ILE A 241 6.88 -9.61 -33.59
C ILE A 241 8.08 -9.70 -32.66
N GLN A 242 9.27 -9.81 -33.21
CA GLN A 242 10.51 -9.79 -32.43
C GLN A 242 10.98 -8.36 -32.21
N TRP A 243 11.19 -7.98 -30.95
CA TRP A 243 11.77 -6.70 -30.58
C TRP A 243 12.90 -6.93 -29.56
N GLY A 244 14.14 -6.68 -29.98
CA GLY A 244 15.32 -7.01 -29.19
C GLY A 244 15.40 -8.51 -28.91
N ILE A 245 15.47 -8.88 -27.62
CA ILE A 245 15.46 -10.27 -27.13
C ILE A 245 14.04 -10.78 -26.85
N GLY A 246 13.03 -9.92 -26.89
CA GLY A 246 11.64 -10.25 -26.59
C GLY A 246 10.84 -10.62 -27.82
N LEU A 247 9.85 -11.48 -27.62
CA LEU A 247 8.85 -11.87 -28.61
C LEU A 247 7.49 -11.37 -28.10
N TYR A 248 6.78 -10.63 -28.94
CA TYR A 248 5.49 -10.01 -28.60
C TYR A 248 4.44 -10.38 -29.63
N LYS A 249 3.20 -10.49 -29.20
CA LYS A 249 2.06 -10.69 -30.08
C LYS A 249 1.00 -9.61 -29.82
N VAL A 250 0.19 -9.32 -30.80
CA VAL A 250 -0.93 -8.38 -30.64
C VAL A 250 -1.90 -8.94 -29.60
N GLY A 251 -2.22 -8.13 -28.58
CA GLY A 251 -3.04 -8.56 -27.44
C GLY A 251 -2.25 -9.05 -26.22
N ASP A 252 -0.92 -9.21 -26.33
CA ASP A 252 -0.10 -9.51 -25.15
C ASP A 252 -0.11 -8.29 -24.20
N PRO A 253 -0.34 -8.49 -22.89
CA PRO A 253 -0.21 -7.40 -21.93
C PRO A 253 1.25 -6.98 -21.81
N VAL A 254 1.53 -5.69 -21.90
CA VAL A 254 2.86 -5.09 -21.76
C VAL A 254 2.84 -4.14 -20.60
N LEU A 255 3.78 -4.31 -19.67
CA LEU A 255 4.00 -3.44 -18.51
C LEU A 255 5.17 -2.47 -18.75
#